data_f3f33ecac5aaeba0d783886dc1c924f9
#
_entry.id   f3f33ecac5aaeba0d783886dc1c924f9
#
_cell.length_a   1.000
_cell.length_b   1.000
_cell.length_c   1.000
_cell.angle_alpha   90.00
_cell.angle_beta   90.00
_cell.angle_gamma   90.00
#
_symmetry.space_group_name_H-M   'P 1'
#
loop_
_entity.id
_entity.type
_entity.pdbx_description
1 polymer ?
#
loop_
_entity_poly.entity_id
_entity_poly.type
_entity_poly.pdbx_seq_one_letter_code
_entity_poly.pdbx_strand_id
1 'polypeptide(L)'
;MARIDLPNSETAIRVMRTLRKYLSWSFAFTSLVCLHVAFLSALRTIHPSVPHPIHQRYALLLLLVPAVFTLFAVVFGMAWWAVFKGKTSARGWGIAASLINIAVSIWPIFLLPRSLWGSFSVILVIGLAGLVAFSRRLEPSDSIATTQESLGVPGDGTNNFINGTIQFLALLAFVGAYSWWIGWLRTRAISIPHWSWYPTVVAVLLGLVIVALHEGGHTAVGLLLGMRLRAFIIGPFQWRICDGKWEFQFEPRQILTPGGVTGVVPAVTNFPRWAQLCVVAAGVFANAFTGVLALWAAYAVDGNSPVQAGGFLALFGAWSLVMCVINLVPFRTKDNYSDGAQIYQLLSNGPWADLHRAFSVAGSSLVTPLRPRNYDIEAISRAGRTINQGRQGLLLRLLAYNHFLDQDRIPEAAEALGEAGLIYNQSASDIPAELFAAFVFGSAYIWRNASATRQWWTHMEAKKPTRLNVDYWMAASALHWIEGNLKDANEAWEKANALAQQLPQVGAYEFDRYCCSLLHKALDEGSATTGLEPVESISDQISG
;
A
#
# COMPACT_ATOMS: atom_id res chain seq x y z
N MET A 1 -3.63 37.65 -25.82
CA MET A 1 -3.75 36.18 -25.97
C MET A 1 -2.60 35.56 -25.23
N ALA A 2 -2.82 35.09 -23.98
CA ALA A 2 -1.79 34.41 -23.21
C ALA A 2 -1.58 33.00 -23.80
N ARG A 3 -0.34 32.70 -24.19
CA ARG A 3 0.07 31.34 -24.54
C ARG A 3 -0.08 30.48 -23.29
N ILE A 4 -1.04 29.57 -23.29
CA ILE A 4 -1.10 28.49 -22.30
C ILE A 4 0.06 27.57 -22.65
N ASP A 5 1.14 27.63 -21.88
CA ASP A 5 2.23 26.68 -21.96
C ASP A 5 1.67 25.28 -21.61
N LEU A 6 1.50 24.47 -22.64
CA LEU A 6 1.12 23.06 -22.47
C LEU A 6 2.24 22.37 -21.72
N PRO A 7 1.92 21.56 -20.69
CA PRO A 7 2.92 20.83 -19.92
C PRO A 7 3.81 19.99 -20.87
N ASN A 8 5.10 19.92 -20.56
CA ASN A 8 6.14 19.21 -21.31
C ASN A 8 5.58 17.91 -21.89
N SER A 9 5.83 17.65 -23.17
CA SER A 9 5.31 16.50 -23.92
C SER A 9 5.50 15.17 -23.19
N GLU A 10 6.56 15.03 -22.43
CA GLU A 10 6.90 13.86 -21.61
C GLU A 10 5.94 13.65 -20.44
N THR A 11 5.57 14.72 -19.73
CA THR A 11 4.59 14.65 -18.62
C THR A 11 3.21 14.25 -19.14
N ALA A 12 2.78 14.79 -20.28
CA ALA A 12 1.51 14.43 -20.91
C ALA A 12 1.47 12.96 -21.34
N ILE A 13 2.59 12.44 -21.89
CA ILE A 13 2.73 11.03 -22.29
C ILE A 13 2.67 10.12 -21.04
N ARG A 14 3.37 10.49 -19.97
CA ARG A 14 3.38 9.74 -18.71
C ARG A 14 1.98 9.66 -18.09
N VAL A 15 1.28 10.79 -18.00
CA VAL A 15 -0.12 10.86 -17.51
C VAL A 15 -1.03 9.95 -18.34
N MET A 16 -0.92 9.99 -19.67
CA MET A 16 -1.75 9.16 -20.56
C MET A 16 -1.46 7.66 -20.42
N ARG A 17 -0.21 7.24 -20.26
CA ARG A 17 0.13 5.83 -19.98
C ARG A 17 -0.47 5.37 -18.67
N THR A 18 -0.35 6.19 -17.64
CA THR A 18 -0.92 5.92 -16.31
C THR A 18 -2.44 5.81 -16.39
N LEU A 19 -3.10 6.76 -17.03
CA LEU A 19 -4.56 6.76 -17.22
C LEU A 19 -5.03 5.49 -17.96
N ARG A 20 -4.31 5.05 -19.02
CA ARG A 20 -4.64 3.80 -19.72
C ARG A 20 -4.56 2.57 -18.83
N LYS A 21 -3.55 2.47 -17.97
CA LYS A 21 -3.42 1.35 -17.04
C LYS A 21 -4.59 1.32 -16.05
N TYR A 22 -4.98 2.46 -15.51
CA TYR A 22 -6.12 2.52 -14.59
C TYR A 22 -7.45 2.20 -15.27
N LEU A 23 -7.66 2.73 -16.45
CA LEU A 23 -8.85 2.39 -17.24
C LEU A 23 -8.89 0.89 -17.61
N SER A 24 -7.74 0.24 -17.75
CA SER A 24 -7.72 -1.21 -17.97
C SER A 24 -8.26 -2.00 -16.79
N TRP A 25 -8.05 -1.56 -15.55
CA TRP A 25 -8.65 -2.20 -14.37
C TRP A 25 -10.16 -1.99 -14.29
N SER A 26 -10.66 -0.81 -14.71
CA SER A 26 -12.10 -0.63 -14.84
C SER A 26 -12.69 -1.58 -15.89
N PHE A 27 -11.96 -1.89 -16.96
CA PHE A 27 -12.37 -2.87 -17.95
C PHE A 27 -12.39 -4.30 -17.38
N ALA A 28 -11.39 -4.69 -16.58
CA ALA A 28 -11.39 -5.99 -15.91
C ALA A 28 -12.60 -6.14 -14.98
N PHE A 29 -12.90 -5.10 -14.18
CA PHE A 29 -14.08 -5.09 -13.31
C PHE A 29 -15.37 -5.17 -14.12
N THR A 30 -15.52 -4.36 -15.17
CA THR A 30 -16.70 -4.39 -16.05
C THR A 30 -16.85 -5.75 -16.72
N SER A 31 -15.75 -6.41 -17.11
CA SER A 31 -15.76 -7.78 -17.62
C SER A 31 -16.37 -8.77 -16.63
N LEU A 32 -15.95 -8.72 -15.36
CA LEU A 32 -16.50 -9.57 -14.30
C LEU A 32 -17.98 -9.30 -14.05
N VAL A 33 -18.38 -8.03 -14.03
CA VAL A 33 -19.80 -7.66 -13.88
C VAL A 33 -20.64 -8.18 -15.06
N CYS A 34 -20.13 -8.05 -16.27
CA CYS A 34 -20.80 -8.57 -17.47
C CYS A 34 -20.96 -10.10 -17.42
N LEU A 35 -19.92 -10.83 -17.00
CA LEU A 35 -19.99 -12.28 -16.81
C LEU A 35 -21.03 -12.66 -15.74
N HIS A 36 -21.08 -11.93 -14.64
CA HIS A 36 -22.05 -12.16 -13.59
C HIS A 36 -23.48 -11.94 -14.07
N VAL A 37 -23.72 -10.84 -14.79
CA VAL A 37 -25.04 -10.56 -15.39
C VAL A 37 -25.43 -11.61 -16.42
N ALA A 38 -24.48 -12.04 -17.26
CA ALA A 38 -24.69 -13.11 -18.23
C ALA A 38 -25.10 -14.43 -17.54
N PHE A 39 -24.38 -14.80 -16.47
CA PHE A 39 -24.66 -15.99 -15.67
C PHE A 39 -26.03 -15.93 -15.01
N LEU A 40 -26.38 -14.84 -14.32
CA LEU A 40 -27.68 -14.67 -13.69
C LEU A 40 -28.83 -14.67 -14.71
N SER A 41 -28.63 -14.07 -15.88
CA SER A 41 -29.59 -14.04 -16.96
C SER A 41 -29.81 -15.45 -17.53
N ALA A 42 -28.72 -16.22 -17.70
CA ALA A 42 -28.78 -17.61 -18.15
C ALA A 42 -29.52 -18.50 -17.14
N LEU A 43 -29.24 -18.35 -15.84
CA LEU A 43 -29.95 -19.09 -14.78
C LEU A 43 -31.44 -18.79 -14.78
N ARG A 44 -31.87 -17.55 -14.99
CA ARG A 44 -33.28 -17.17 -15.10
C ARG A 44 -33.97 -17.80 -16.33
N THR A 45 -33.22 -18.00 -17.39
CA THR A 45 -33.73 -18.64 -18.62
C THR A 45 -33.90 -20.13 -18.42
N ILE A 46 -33.03 -20.80 -17.66
CA ILE A 46 -33.05 -22.25 -17.40
C ILE A 46 -34.09 -22.62 -16.33
N HIS A 47 -34.34 -21.75 -15.34
CA HIS A 47 -35.32 -21.98 -14.27
C HIS A 47 -36.41 -20.90 -14.27
N PRO A 48 -37.39 -20.95 -15.16
CA PRO A 48 -38.51 -20.01 -15.14
C PRO A 48 -39.42 -20.35 -13.94
N SER A 49 -39.29 -19.58 -12.87
CA SER A 49 -40.11 -19.74 -11.65
C SER A 49 -41.54 -19.23 -11.79
N VAL A 50 -41.94 -18.72 -12.95
CA VAL A 50 -43.29 -18.18 -13.20
C VAL A 50 -43.75 -18.53 -14.59
N PRO A 51 -44.90 -19.24 -14.74
CA PRO A 51 -45.54 -19.43 -16.03
C PRO A 51 -46.24 -18.13 -16.44
N HIS A 52 -45.59 -17.29 -17.23
CA HIS A 52 -46.19 -16.08 -17.78
C HIS A 52 -46.21 -16.15 -19.32
N PRO A 53 -47.31 -15.78 -19.99
CA PRO A 53 -47.37 -15.71 -21.46
C PRO A 53 -46.35 -14.74 -22.08
N ILE A 54 -45.75 -13.91 -21.29
CA ILE A 54 -44.65 -13.01 -21.66
C ILE A 54 -43.38 -13.80 -22.07
N HIS A 55 -43.11 -14.98 -21.51
CA HIS A 55 -41.91 -15.76 -21.82
C HIS A 55 -41.80 -16.19 -23.27
N GLN A 56 -42.88 -16.51 -23.95
CA GLN A 56 -42.81 -16.94 -25.35
C GLN A 56 -42.48 -15.78 -26.30
N ARG A 57 -42.97 -14.55 -26.05
CA ARG A 57 -42.71 -13.39 -26.90
C ARG A 57 -41.30 -12.82 -26.75
N TYR A 58 -40.68 -13.03 -25.61
CA TYR A 58 -39.35 -12.46 -25.30
C TYR A 58 -38.26 -13.53 -25.10
N ALA A 59 -38.52 -14.79 -25.38
CA ALA A 59 -37.56 -15.90 -25.26
C ALA A 59 -36.24 -15.61 -26.02
N LEU A 60 -36.36 -15.05 -27.23
CA LEU A 60 -35.21 -14.68 -28.05
C LEU A 60 -34.42 -13.55 -27.40
N LEU A 61 -35.08 -12.55 -26.82
CA LEU A 61 -34.43 -11.44 -26.08
C LEU A 61 -33.74 -11.93 -24.83
N LEU A 62 -34.35 -12.89 -24.10
CA LEU A 62 -33.77 -13.49 -22.88
C LEU A 62 -32.50 -14.30 -23.19
N LEU A 63 -32.41 -14.92 -24.37
CA LEU A 63 -31.21 -15.60 -24.84
C LEU A 63 -30.13 -14.63 -25.37
N LEU A 64 -30.55 -13.52 -25.97
CA LEU A 64 -29.60 -12.50 -26.47
C LEU A 64 -28.87 -11.76 -25.35
N VAL A 65 -29.52 -11.49 -24.21
CA VAL A 65 -28.93 -10.77 -23.08
C VAL A 65 -27.66 -11.45 -22.55
N PRO A 66 -27.67 -12.76 -22.18
CA PRO A 66 -26.44 -13.43 -21.75
C PRO A 66 -25.34 -13.41 -22.82
N ALA A 67 -25.71 -13.60 -24.11
CA ALA A 67 -24.75 -13.60 -25.21
C ALA A 67 -24.08 -12.24 -25.38
N VAL A 68 -24.84 -11.15 -25.33
CA VAL A 68 -24.33 -9.78 -25.45
C VAL A 68 -23.40 -9.44 -24.26
N PHE A 69 -23.80 -9.78 -23.03
CA PHE A 69 -22.96 -9.52 -21.85
C PHE A 69 -21.70 -10.39 -21.84
N THR A 70 -21.76 -11.62 -22.36
CA THR A 70 -20.57 -12.46 -22.55
C THR A 70 -19.62 -11.83 -23.55
N LEU A 71 -20.14 -11.33 -24.67
CA LEU A 71 -19.32 -10.60 -25.66
C LEU A 71 -18.65 -9.37 -25.06
N PHE A 72 -19.40 -8.58 -24.28
CA PHE A 72 -18.84 -7.42 -23.57
C PHE A 72 -17.74 -7.84 -22.61
N ALA A 73 -17.94 -8.90 -21.84
CA ALA A 73 -16.94 -9.43 -20.93
C ALA A 73 -15.65 -9.82 -21.68
N VAL A 74 -15.76 -10.44 -22.85
CA VAL A 74 -14.59 -10.78 -23.69
C VAL A 74 -13.87 -9.52 -24.15
N VAL A 75 -14.60 -8.51 -24.67
CA VAL A 75 -13.97 -7.26 -25.15
C VAL A 75 -13.25 -6.53 -24.00
N PHE A 76 -13.88 -6.41 -22.85
CA PHE A 76 -13.26 -5.76 -21.67
C PHE A 76 -12.06 -6.56 -21.13
N GLY A 77 -12.17 -7.90 -21.11
CA GLY A 77 -11.06 -8.77 -20.72
C GLY A 77 -9.88 -8.66 -21.69
N MET A 78 -10.13 -8.61 -22.99
CA MET A 78 -9.10 -8.41 -24.00
C MET A 78 -8.47 -7.02 -23.93
N ALA A 79 -9.24 -5.97 -23.67
CA ALA A 79 -8.73 -4.62 -23.45
C ALA A 79 -7.80 -4.58 -22.23
N TRP A 80 -8.23 -5.14 -21.11
CA TRP A 80 -7.41 -5.27 -19.92
C TRP A 80 -6.11 -6.00 -20.20
N TRP A 81 -6.20 -7.19 -20.80
CA TRP A 81 -5.03 -8.02 -21.11
C TRP A 81 -4.04 -7.34 -22.06
N ALA A 82 -4.52 -6.69 -23.10
CA ALA A 82 -3.68 -6.00 -24.07
C ALA A 82 -2.93 -4.82 -23.44
N VAL A 83 -3.60 -4.02 -22.60
CA VAL A 83 -2.98 -2.91 -21.88
C VAL A 83 -1.99 -3.42 -20.84
N PHE A 84 -2.37 -4.46 -20.08
CA PHE A 84 -1.52 -5.06 -19.04
C PHE A 84 -0.21 -5.63 -19.63
N LYS A 85 -0.28 -6.29 -20.79
CA LYS A 85 0.89 -6.86 -21.47
C LYS A 85 1.63 -5.86 -22.36
N GLY A 86 1.20 -4.59 -22.43
CA GLY A 86 1.83 -3.57 -23.26
C GLY A 86 1.76 -3.86 -24.79
N LYS A 87 0.75 -4.63 -25.22
CA LYS A 87 0.62 -5.03 -26.64
C LYS A 87 0.27 -3.84 -27.53
N THR A 88 0.72 -3.86 -28.77
CA THR A 88 0.37 -2.84 -29.80
C THR A 88 -1.13 -2.73 -30.04
N SER A 89 -1.87 -3.85 -29.89
CA SER A 89 -3.33 -3.89 -29.99
C SER A 89 -4.08 -3.22 -28.81
N ALA A 90 -3.38 -2.82 -27.74
CA ALA A 90 -4.00 -2.20 -26.55
C ALA A 90 -4.83 -0.95 -26.89
N ARG A 91 -4.40 -0.17 -27.90
CA ARG A 91 -5.14 1.01 -28.36
C ARG A 91 -6.51 0.63 -28.94
N GLY A 92 -6.53 -0.33 -29.87
CA GLY A 92 -7.78 -0.77 -30.51
C GLY A 92 -8.78 -1.36 -29.51
N TRP A 93 -8.32 -2.26 -28.66
CA TRP A 93 -9.16 -2.86 -27.61
C TRP A 93 -9.64 -1.85 -26.57
N GLY A 94 -8.78 -0.88 -26.19
CA GLY A 94 -9.15 0.19 -25.27
C GLY A 94 -10.22 1.13 -25.85
N ILE A 95 -10.13 1.49 -27.13
CA ILE A 95 -11.16 2.27 -27.82
C ILE A 95 -12.47 1.50 -27.90
N ALA A 96 -12.44 0.22 -28.29
CA ALA A 96 -13.63 -0.62 -28.38
C ALA A 96 -14.35 -0.74 -27.02
N ALA A 97 -13.61 -1.02 -25.94
CA ALA A 97 -14.15 -1.08 -24.60
C ALA A 97 -14.77 0.26 -24.14
N SER A 98 -14.12 1.38 -24.48
CA SER A 98 -14.61 2.73 -24.16
C SER A 98 -15.90 3.07 -24.90
N LEU A 99 -16.01 2.72 -26.17
CA LEU A 99 -17.22 2.90 -26.96
C LEU A 99 -18.40 2.05 -26.44
N ILE A 100 -18.12 0.82 -26.03
CA ILE A 100 -19.15 -0.05 -25.39
C ILE A 100 -19.64 0.59 -24.09
N ASN A 101 -18.72 1.11 -23.23
CA ASN A 101 -19.12 1.80 -22.00
C ASN A 101 -20.02 3.01 -22.28
N ILE A 102 -19.70 3.81 -23.31
CA ILE A 102 -20.51 4.95 -23.71
C ILE A 102 -21.89 4.49 -24.19
N ALA A 103 -21.95 3.51 -25.08
CA ALA A 103 -23.20 2.98 -25.61
C ALA A 103 -24.10 2.39 -24.52
N VAL A 104 -23.53 1.57 -23.63
CA VAL A 104 -24.25 0.94 -22.49
C VAL A 104 -24.74 2.00 -21.50
N SER A 105 -24.06 3.15 -21.38
CA SER A 105 -24.45 4.23 -20.47
C SER A 105 -25.55 5.11 -21.02
N ILE A 106 -25.56 5.34 -22.33
CA ILE A 106 -26.55 6.24 -22.97
C ILE A 106 -27.91 5.56 -23.09
N TRP A 107 -27.94 4.28 -23.46
CA TRP A 107 -29.19 3.54 -23.68
C TRP A 107 -30.13 3.51 -22.47
N PRO A 108 -29.68 3.24 -21.24
CA PRO A 108 -30.52 3.25 -20.06
C PRO A 108 -31.08 4.62 -19.66
N ILE A 109 -30.42 5.73 -20.03
CA ILE A 109 -30.89 7.09 -19.74
C ILE A 109 -32.27 7.32 -20.36
N PHE A 110 -32.57 6.72 -21.50
CA PHE A 110 -33.86 6.86 -22.18
C PHE A 110 -34.94 5.89 -21.70
N LEU A 111 -34.56 4.77 -21.04
CA LEU A 111 -35.47 3.70 -20.72
C LEU A 111 -35.70 3.50 -19.22
N LEU A 112 -34.83 4.03 -18.36
CA LEU A 112 -34.85 3.74 -16.93
C LEU A 112 -35.28 4.98 -16.09
N PRO A 113 -35.84 4.74 -14.90
CA PRO A 113 -36.19 5.80 -13.97
C PRO A 113 -35.02 6.70 -13.63
N ARG A 114 -35.28 8.01 -13.43
CA ARG A 114 -34.25 9.02 -13.11
C ARG A 114 -33.36 8.67 -11.91
N SER A 115 -33.86 7.89 -10.96
CA SER A 115 -33.10 7.41 -9.80
C SER A 115 -31.86 6.56 -10.14
N LEU A 116 -31.78 5.99 -11.35
CA LEU A 116 -30.66 5.17 -11.80
C LEU A 116 -29.65 5.95 -12.67
N TRP A 117 -29.97 7.18 -13.07
CA TRP A 117 -29.12 7.97 -13.97
C TRP A 117 -27.72 8.23 -13.39
N GLY A 118 -27.60 8.39 -12.06
CA GLY A 118 -26.32 8.60 -11.40
C GLY A 118 -25.30 7.49 -11.69
N SER A 119 -25.72 6.22 -11.63
CA SER A 119 -24.84 5.07 -11.88
C SER A 119 -24.38 5.01 -13.34
N PHE A 120 -25.27 5.31 -14.29
CA PHE A 120 -24.92 5.31 -15.70
C PHE A 120 -24.05 6.49 -16.11
N SER A 121 -24.20 7.64 -15.44
CA SER A 121 -23.33 8.81 -15.65
C SER A 121 -21.87 8.51 -15.31
N VAL A 122 -21.60 7.72 -14.27
CA VAL A 122 -20.25 7.29 -13.91
C VAL A 122 -19.62 6.42 -15.01
N ILE A 123 -20.37 5.43 -15.53
CA ILE A 123 -19.90 4.57 -16.61
C ILE A 123 -19.65 5.38 -17.88
N LEU A 124 -20.50 6.37 -18.16
CA LEU A 124 -20.33 7.30 -19.29
C LEU A 124 -19.03 8.11 -19.16
N VAL A 125 -18.75 8.65 -17.98
CA VAL A 125 -17.49 9.39 -17.71
C VAL A 125 -16.27 8.51 -17.89
N ILE A 126 -16.32 7.27 -17.40
CA ILE A 126 -15.22 6.28 -17.59
C ILE A 126 -15.04 5.98 -19.09
N GLY A 127 -16.13 5.80 -19.82
CA GLY A 127 -16.09 5.57 -21.28
C GLY A 127 -15.48 6.75 -22.04
N LEU A 128 -15.90 7.97 -21.74
CA LEU A 128 -15.36 9.19 -22.37
C LEU A 128 -13.88 9.40 -22.03
N ALA A 129 -13.50 9.23 -20.77
CA ALA A 129 -12.10 9.31 -20.32
C ALA A 129 -11.23 8.24 -21.03
N GLY A 130 -11.77 7.02 -21.18
CA GLY A 130 -11.13 5.95 -21.91
C GLY A 130 -10.94 6.28 -23.39
N LEU A 131 -11.97 6.79 -24.05
CA LEU A 131 -11.90 7.19 -25.45
C LEU A 131 -10.81 8.24 -25.67
N VAL A 132 -10.74 9.27 -24.83
CA VAL A 132 -9.69 10.30 -24.89
C VAL A 132 -8.30 9.67 -24.65
N ALA A 133 -8.15 8.82 -23.65
CA ALA A 133 -6.87 8.21 -23.31
C ALA A 133 -6.33 7.28 -24.41
N PHE A 134 -7.20 6.49 -25.07
CA PHE A 134 -6.80 5.53 -26.10
C PHE A 134 -6.81 6.10 -27.51
N SER A 135 -7.52 7.21 -27.80
CA SER A 135 -7.51 7.86 -29.12
C SER A 135 -6.14 8.48 -29.44
N ARG A 136 -5.43 9.01 -28.47
CA ARG A 136 -4.12 9.62 -28.68
C ARG A 136 -3.06 8.58 -29.03
N ARG A 137 -2.28 8.83 -30.09
CA ARG A 137 -1.12 8.00 -30.45
C ARG A 137 0.01 8.35 -29.46
N LEU A 138 0.46 7.38 -28.67
CA LEU A 138 1.70 7.50 -27.93
C LEU A 138 2.82 6.99 -28.83
N GLU A 139 3.77 7.84 -29.18
CA GLU A 139 4.95 7.39 -29.89
C GLU A 139 5.70 6.36 -29.07
N PRO A 140 6.26 5.29 -29.69
CA PRO A 140 7.12 4.37 -28.98
C PRO A 140 8.35 5.15 -28.49
N SER A 141 8.46 5.36 -27.21
CA SER A 141 9.72 5.78 -26.62
C SER A 141 10.63 4.57 -26.62
N ASP A 142 11.80 4.68 -27.25
CA ASP A 142 12.83 3.64 -27.38
C ASP A 142 13.46 3.19 -26.05
N SER A 143 12.91 3.61 -24.94
CA SER A 143 13.32 3.21 -23.61
C SER A 143 12.50 2.02 -23.10
N ILE A 144 12.92 0.82 -23.47
CA ILE A 144 12.43 -0.47 -22.92
C ILE A 144 12.65 -0.59 -21.39
N ALA A 145 13.41 0.32 -20.79
CA ALA A 145 13.77 0.30 -19.38
C ALA A 145 12.67 0.77 -18.41
N THR A 146 11.58 1.38 -18.85
CA THR A 146 10.67 2.13 -17.97
C THR A 146 9.32 1.47 -17.69
N THR A 147 9.09 0.23 -18.10
CA THR A 147 7.76 -0.39 -17.98
C THR A 147 7.41 -0.89 -16.56
N GLN A 148 8.39 -0.98 -15.66
CA GLN A 148 8.18 -1.38 -14.26
C GLN A 148 7.92 -0.20 -13.30
N GLU A 149 8.16 1.03 -13.72
CA GLU A 149 8.10 2.22 -12.87
C GLU A 149 6.70 2.70 -12.49
N SER A 150 5.64 2.27 -13.16
CA SER A 150 4.36 2.98 -13.09
C SER A 150 3.47 2.68 -11.88
N LEU A 151 3.73 1.60 -11.13
CA LEU A 151 3.02 1.28 -9.88
C LEU A 151 3.88 1.51 -8.63
N GLY A 152 5.10 1.95 -8.82
CA GLY A 152 6.07 1.98 -7.76
C GLY A 152 6.80 3.28 -7.53
N VAL A 153 6.84 4.19 -8.48
CA VAL A 153 7.62 5.42 -8.31
C VAL A 153 6.87 6.45 -7.48
N PRO A 154 7.40 6.89 -6.35
CA PRO A 154 6.98 8.12 -5.71
C PRO A 154 7.62 9.28 -6.47
N GLY A 155 7.06 9.64 -7.59
CA GLY A 155 7.38 10.93 -8.18
C GLY A 155 6.38 11.94 -7.63
N ASP A 156 6.86 13.09 -7.30
CA ASP A 156 6.22 14.39 -7.18
C ASP A 156 4.69 14.50 -7.02
N GLY A 157 4.20 15.62 -6.49
CA GLY A 157 2.81 15.91 -6.17
C GLY A 157 1.72 15.60 -7.23
N THR A 158 2.09 15.30 -8.47
CA THR A 158 1.20 14.78 -9.51
C THR A 158 0.64 13.39 -9.18
N ASN A 159 1.38 12.55 -8.47
CA ASN A 159 0.90 11.23 -8.05
C ASN A 159 -0.18 11.31 -6.96
N ASN A 160 -0.16 12.34 -6.13
CA ASN A 160 -1.21 12.55 -5.12
C ASN A 160 -2.55 12.92 -5.77
N PHE A 161 -2.53 13.70 -6.84
CA PHE A 161 -3.74 14.03 -7.59
C PHE A 161 -4.32 12.79 -8.31
N ILE A 162 -3.47 12.00 -8.95
CA ILE A 162 -3.89 10.76 -9.63
C ILE A 162 -4.43 9.74 -8.63
N ASN A 163 -3.74 9.54 -7.49
CA ASN A 163 -4.20 8.65 -6.44
C ASN A 163 -5.51 9.15 -5.81
N GLY A 164 -5.65 10.46 -5.57
CA GLY A 164 -6.89 11.07 -5.10
C GLY A 164 -8.04 10.90 -6.09
N THR A 165 -7.78 11.05 -7.38
CA THR A 165 -8.77 10.84 -8.45
C THR A 165 -9.21 9.38 -8.51
N ILE A 166 -8.28 8.42 -8.35
CA ILE A 166 -8.61 6.99 -8.34
C ILE A 166 -9.42 6.63 -7.10
N GLN A 167 -9.04 7.13 -5.93
CA GLN A 167 -9.80 6.94 -4.69
C GLN A 167 -11.22 7.53 -4.82
N PHE A 168 -11.33 8.71 -5.43
CA PHE A 168 -12.63 9.34 -5.70
C PHE A 168 -13.46 8.53 -6.70
N LEU A 169 -12.88 8.05 -7.79
CA LEU A 169 -13.56 7.20 -8.76
C LEU A 169 -13.93 5.83 -8.18
N ALA A 170 -13.07 5.25 -7.34
CA ALA A 170 -13.38 4.03 -6.60
C ALA A 170 -14.52 4.27 -5.60
N LEU A 171 -14.53 5.40 -4.91
CA LEU A 171 -15.62 5.81 -4.02
C LEU A 171 -16.93 6.01 -4.79
N LEU A 172 -16.91 6.65 -5.96
CA LEU A 172 -18.10 6.83 -6.81
C LEU A 172 -18.62 5.48 -7.33
N ALA A 173 -17.74 4.60 -7.79
CA ALA A 173 -18.10 3.25 -8.21
C ALA A 173 -18.70 2.44 -7.05
N PHE A 174 -18.15 2.63 -5.86
CA PHE A 174 -18.68 2.08 -4.62
C PHE A 174 -20.09 2.59 -4.31
N VAL A 175 -20.28 3.91 -4.28
CA VAL A 175 -21.60 4.52 -4.00
C VAL A 175 -22.63 4.07 -5.03
N GLY A 176 -22.23 3.95 -6.31
CA GLY A 176 -23.09 3.43 -7.37
C GLY A 176 -23.46 1.95 -7.16
N ALA A 177 -22.49 1.10 -6.90
CA ALA A 177 -22.70 -0.33 -6.63
C ALA A 177 -23.52 -0.54 -5.35
N TYR A 178 -23.25 0.23 -4.31
CA TYR A 178 -24.00 0.23 -3.06
C TYR A 178 -25.46 0.68 -3.26
N SER A 179 -25.69 1.76 -4.00
CA SER A 179 -27.05 2.24 -4.30
C SER A 179 -27.85 1.22 -5.12
N TRP A 180 -27.22 0.60 -6.10
CA TRP A 180 -27.82 -0.48 -6.87
C TRP A 180 -28.14 -1.71 -6.00
N TRP A 181 -27.23 -2.07 -5.13
CA TRP A 181 -27.41 -3.19 -4.19
C TRP A 181 -28.54 -2.92 -3.20
N ILE A 182 -28.60 -1.73 -2.62
CA ILE A 182 -29.69 -1.30 -1.73
C ILE A 182 -31.04 -1.37 -2.45
N GLY A 183 -31.10 -0.94 -3.71
CA GLY A 183 -32.28 -1.11 -4.56
C GLY A 183 -32.67 -2.59 -4.72
N TRP A 184 -31.71 -3.44 -4.97
CA TRP A 184 -31.93 -4.88 -5.12
C TRP A 184 -32.39 -5.54 -3.81
N LEU A 185 -31.82 -5.19 -2.66
CA LEU A 185 -32.25 -5.68 -1.34
C LEU A 185 -33.71 -5.27 -1.04
N ARG A 186 -34.08 -4.04 -1.38
CA ARG A 186 -35.48 -3.57 -1.25
C ARG A 186 -36.45 -4.40 -2.10
N THR A 187 -36.06 -4.80 -3.30
CA THR A 187 -36.91 -5.67 -4.14
C THR A 187 -37.10 -7.09 -3.56
N ARG A 188 -36.24 -7.46 -2.60
CA ARG A 188 -36.31 -8.75 -1.89
C ARG A 188 -37.00 -8.65 -0.53
N ALA A 189 -37.66 -7.52 -0.24
CA ALA A 189 -38.32 -7.24 1.04
C ALA A 189 -37.38 -7.26 2.28
N ILE A 190 -36.05 -7.14 2.07
CA ILE A 190 -35.12 -7.01 3.17
C ILE A 190 -35.21 -5.59 3.70
N SER A 191 -35.65 -5.43 4.96
CA SER A 191 -35.73 -4.11 5.59
C SER A 191 -34.33 -3.55 5.80
N ILE A 192 -34.08 -2.37 5.23
CA ILE A 192 -32.84 -1.62 5.46
C ILE A 192 -33.09 -0.70 6.64
N PRO A 193 -32.20 -0.66 7.66
CA PRO A 193 -32.34 0.24 8.78
C PRO A 193 -32.50 1.70 8.31
N HIS A 194 -33.48 2.41 8.80
CA HIS A 194 -33.61 3.82 8.53
C HIS A 194 -32.44 4.59 9.13
N TRP A 195 -31.92 5.57 8.40
CA TRP A 195 -30.82 6.43 8.84
C TRP A 195 -31.22 7.21 10.10
N SER A 196 -30.67 6.80 11.23
CA SER A 196 -30.81 7.46 12.53
C SER A 196 -29.49 7.27 13.30
N TRP A 197 -29.38 7.81 14.51
CA TRP A 197 -28.17 7.68 15.30
C TRP A 197 -27.79 6.22 15.58
N TYR A 198 -28.75 5.37 15.87
CA TYR A 198 -28.52 3.96 16.20
C TYR A 198 -27.92 3.15 15.00
N PRO A 199 -28.53 3.12 13.81
CA PRO A 199 -27.93 2.49 12.66
C PRO A 199 -26.58 3.08 12.26
N THR A 200 -26.33 4.37 12.50
CA THR A 200 -25.04 5.00 12.24
C THR A 200 -23.96 4.44 13.16
N VAL A 201 -24.24 4.32 14.45
CA VAL A 201 -23.29 3.68 15.40
C VAL A 201 -23.03 2.24 15.02
N VAL A 202 -24.08 1.46 14.70
CA VAL A 202 -23.92 0.08 14.27
C VAL A 202 -23.09 0.01 12.98
N ALA A 203 -23.31 0.90 12.01
CA ALA A 203 -22.52 0.94 10.78
C ALA A 203 -21.03 1.20 11.05
N VAL A 204 -20.69 2.12 11.96
CA VAL A 204 -19.29 2.34 12.36
C VAL A 204 -18.69 1.09 13.01
N LEU A 205 -19.43 0.44 13.91
CA LEU A 205 -18.97 -0.79 14.56
C LEU A 205 -18.78 -1.93 13.54
N LEU A 206 -19.70 -2.09 12.59
CA LEU A 206 -19.56 -3.05 11.49
C LEU A 206 -18.33 -2.75 10.64
N GLY A 207 -18.05 -1.48 10.35
CA GLY A 207 -16.84 -1.05 9.65
C GLY A 207 -15.57 -1.49 10.38
N LEU A 208 -15.50 -1.30 11.70
CA LEU A 208 -14.38 -1.76 12.52
C LEU A 208 -14.24 -3.29 12.51
N VAL A 209 -15.36 -4.02 12.57
CA VAL A 209 -15.36 -5.49 12.48
C VAL A 209 -14.86 -5.96 11.11
N ILE A 210 -15.27 -5.31 10.02
CA ILE A 210 -14.81 -5.62 8.66
C ILE A 210 -13.30 -5.43 8.53
N VAL A 211 -12.76 -4.32 9.06
CA VAL A 211 -11.31 -4.07 9.10
C VAL A 211 -10.62 -5.12 9.99
N ALA A 212 -11.19 -5.45 11.15
CA ALA A 212 -10.64 -6.47 12.04
C ALA A 212 -10.55 -7.85 11.38
N LEU A 213 -11.57 -8.24 10.61
CA LEU A 213 -11.59 -9.50 9.87
C LEU A 213 -10.57 -9.49 8.72
N HIS A 214 -10.42 -8.37 8.04
CA HIS A 214 -9.40 -8.17 7.01
C HIS A 214 -8.00 -8.37 7.58
N GLU A 215 -7.63 -7.59 8.59
CA GLU A 215 -6.34 -7.68 9.26
C GLU A 215 -6.13 -9.03 9.97
N GLY A 216 -7.22 -9.59 10.50
CA GLY A 216 -7.27 -10.94 11.06
C GLY A 216 -6.93 -12.01 10.02
N GLY A 217 -7.36 -11.84 8.78
CA GLY A 217 -7.01 -12.71 7.66
C GLY A 217 -5.51 -12.74 7.41
N HIS A 218 -4.86 -11.58 7.28
CA HIS A 218 -3.40 -11.47 7.17
C HIS A 218 -2.68 -12.12 8.35
N THR A 219 -3.16 -11.81 9.56
CA THR A 219 -2.59 -12.37 10.80
C THR A 219 -2.69 -13.89 10.84
N ALA A 220 -3.88 -14.45 10.60
CA ALA A 220 -4.12 -15.88 10.69
C ALA A 220 -3.25 -16.66 9.70
N VAL A 221 -3.22 -16.25 8.43
CA VAL A 221 -2.39 -16.92 7.42
C VAL A 221 -0.91 -16.71 7.70
N GLY A 222 -0.48 -15.52 8.15
CA GLY A 222 0.90 -15.29 8.54
C GLY A 222 1.35 -16.21 9.68
N LEU A 223 0.56 -16.34 10.74
CA LEU A 223 0.85 -17.23 11.86
C LEU A 223 0.86 -18.70 11.44
N LEU A 224 -0.08 -19.15 10.60
CA LEU A 224 -0.12 -20.51 10.05
C LEU A 224 1.12 -20.83 9.21
N LEU A 225 1.70 -19.84 8.55
CA LEU A 225 2.94 -19.96 7.77
C LEU A 225 4.21 -19.77 8.62
N GLY A 226 4.09 -19.71 9.95
CA GLY A 226 5.22 -19.59 10.87
C GLY A 226 5.79 -18.18 11.00
N MET A 227 5.07 -17.16 10.56
CA MET A 227 5.44 -15.76 10.79
C MET A 227 5.18 -15.32 12.24
N ARG A 228 5.78 -14.21 12.63
CA ARG A 228 5.60 -13.57 13.94
C ARG A 228 4.75 -12.31 13.81
N LEU A 229 3.78 -12.12 14.71
CA LEU A 229 2.99 -10.90 14.77
C LEU A 229 3.79 -9.83 15.53
N ARG A 230 3.88 -8.64 14.98
CA ARG A 230 4.56 -7.47 15.53
C ARG A 230 3.61 -6.32 15.83
N ALA A 231 2.60 -6.15 14.99
CA ALA A 231 1.61 -5.10 15.14
C ALA A 231 0.25 -5.56 14.64
N PHE A 232 -0.81 -5.11 15.30
CA PHE A 232 -2.19 -5.31 14.88
C PHE A 232 -2.97 -4.04 15.17
N ILE A 233 -3.42 -3.37 14.13
CA ILE A 233 -4.04 -2.05 14.21
C ILE A 233 -5.40 -2.11 13.53
N ILE A 234 -6.44 -1.66 14.23
CA ILE A 234 -7.82 -1.59 13.72
C ILE A 234 -8.37 -0.21 14.06
N GLY A 235 -8.33 0.72 13.11
CA GLY A 235 -8.74 2.09 13.35
C GLY A 235 -8.06 2.68 14.59
N PRO A 236 -8.82 3.07 15.64
CA PRO A 236 -8.25 3.69 16.83
C PRO A 236 -7.52 2.71 17.76
N PHE A 237 -7.69 1.41 17.60
CA PHE A 237 -7.12 0.39 18.45
C PHE A 237 -5.80 -0.12 17.90
N GLN A 238 -4.71 0.06 18.62
CA GLN A 238 -3.37 -0.28 18.17
C GLN A 238 -2.68 -1.17 19.19
N TRP A 239 -2.33 -2.37 18.77
CA TRP A 239 -1.45 -3.29 19.50
C TRP A 239 -0.14 -3.37 18.75
N ARG A 240 0.95 -2.99 19.40
CA ARG A 240 2.29 -2.99 18.79
C ARG A 240 3.31 -3.54 19.78
N ILE A 241 4.37 -4.16 19.27
CA ILE A 241 5.54 -4.45 20.08
C ILE A 241 6.41 -3.20 20.09
N CYS A 242 6.57 -2.62 21.29
CA CYS A 242 7.47 -1.52 21.58
C CYS A 242 8.42 -1.97 22.68
N ASP A 243 9.72 -1.79 22.48
CA ASP A 243 10.74 -2.22 23.43
C ASP A 243 10.58 -3.69 23.88
N GLY A 244 10.18 -4.55 22.94
CA GLY A 244 9.97 -5.99 23.14
C GLY A 244 8.72 -6.39 23.92
N LYS A 245 7.86 -5.45 24.28
CA LYS A 245 6.60 -5.69 25.00
C LYS A 245 5.41 -5.28 24.14
N TRP A 246 4.31 -6.01 24.29
CA TRP A 246 3.05 -5.60 23.69
C TRP A 246 2.51 -4.37 24.41
N GLU A 247 2.31 -3.29 23.67
CA GLU A 247 1.66 -2.08 24.13
C GLU A 247 0.34 -1.91 23.41
N PHE A 248 -0.68 -1.51 24.16
CA PHE A 248 -1.97 -1.09 23.62
C PHE A 248 -2.05 0.44 23.65
N GLN A 249 -2.41 1.03 22.52
CA GLN A 249 -2.65 2.47 22.40
C GLN A 249 -4.04 2.69 21.80
N PHE A 250 -4.76 3.67 22.35
CA PHE A 250 -6.03 4.10 21.81
C PHE A 250 -5.88 5.50 21.21
N GLU A 251 -6.09 5.61 19.89
CA GLU A 251 -5.93 6.84 19.13
C GLU A 251 -7.26 7.31 18.53
N PRO A 252 -8.07 8.09 19.27
CA PRO A 252 -9.45 8.39 18.89
C PRO A 252 -9.56 9.15 17.55
N ARG A 253 -8.50 9.87 17.14
CA ARG A 253 -8.47 10.59 15.85
C ARG A 253 -8.57 9.63 14.65
N GLN A 254 -8.22 8.36 14.83
CA GLN A 254 -8.27 7.36 13.78
C GLN A 254 -9.64 6.69 13.62
N ILE A 255 -10.64 7.02 14.43
CA ILE A 255 -12.02 6.53 14.25
C ILE A 255 -12.58 6.96 12.88
N LEU A 256 -12.24 8.16 12.43
CA LEU A 256 -12.73 8.71 11.16
C LEU A 256 -11.87 8.33 9.94
N THR A 257 -10.74 7.70 10.16
CA THR A 257 -9.88 7.15 9.12
C THR A 257 -9.87 5.61 9.20
N PRO A 258 -10.96 4.95 8.73
CA PRO A 258 -11.06 3.50 8.84
C PRO A 258 -9.95 2.84 8.02
N GLY A 259 -8.98 2.30 8.71
CA GLY A 259 -7.87 1.56 8.16
C GLY A 259 -7.35 0.58 9.17
N GLY A 260 -6.67 -0.45 8.70
CA GLY A 260 -5.97 -1.41 9.52
C GLY A 260 -4.54 -1.57 9.05
N VAL A 261 -3.71 -2.11 9.88
CA VAL A 261 -2.35 -2.53 9.54
C VAL A 261 -2.00 -3.77 10.34
N THR A 262 -1.66 -4.82 9.64
CA THR A 262 -1.09 -6.02 10.24
C THR A 262 0.41 -6.09 9.94
N GLY A 263 1.20 -6.14 10.99
CA GLY A 263 2.64 -6.35 10.90
C GLY A 263 2.99 -7.81 11.19
N VAL A 264 2.80 -8.73 10.25
CA VAL A 264 3.35 -10.09 10.33
C VAL A 264 4.67 -10.15 9.58
N VAL A 265 5.68 -10.75 10.22
CA VAL A 265 7.06 -10.75 9.72
C VAL A 265 7.62 -12.17 9.75
N PRO A 266 8.47 -12.55 8.78
CA PRO A 266 9.03 -13.90 8.71
C PRO A 266 9.97 -14.16 9.90
N ALA A 267 10.01 -15.41 10.36
CA ALA A 267 10.97 -15.82 11.40
C ALA A 267 12.36 -16.16 10.83
N VAL A 268 12.49 -16.25 9.51
CA VAL A 268 13.71 -16.62 8.79
C VAL A 268 13.93 -15.68 7.59
N THR A 269 15.18 -15.51 7.19
CA THR A 269 15.55 -14.62 6.07
C THR A 269 15.10 -15.17 4.72
N ASN A 270 15.18 -16.48 4.54
CA ASN A 270 14.80 -17.13 3.27
C ASN A 270 13.32 -17.53 3.26
N PHE A 271 12.45 -16.55 3.46
CA PHE A 271 11.01 -16.75 3.43
C PHE A 271 10.49 -16.78 1.98
N PRO A 272 9.73 -17.81 1.58
CA PRO A 272 9.32 -17.95 0.19
C PRO A 272 8.30 -16.89 -0.22
N ARG A 273 8.47 -16.32 -1.41
CA ARG A 273 7.61 -15.27 -1.97
C ARG A 273 6.12 -15.66 -2.02
N TRP A 274 5.81 -16.92 -2.36
CA TRP A 274 4.44 -17.39 -2.41
C TRP A 274 3.74 -17.29 -1.05
N ALA A 275 4.47 -17.51 0.03
CA ALA A 275 3.91 -17.41 1.38
C ALA A 275 3.60 -15.94 1.74
N GLN A 276 4.47 -14.99 1.34
CA GLN A 276 4.17 -13.58 1.47
C GLN A 276 2.95 -13.18 0.64
N LEU A 277 2.83 -13.71 -0.58
CA LEU A 277 1.66 -13.51 -1.43
C LEU A 277 0.38 -14.03 -0.77
N CYS A 278 0.42 -15.23 -0.16
CA CYS A 278 -0.71 -15.78 0.58
C CYS A 278 -1.13 -14.88 1.74
N VAL A 279 -0.16 -14.35 2.50
CA VAL A 279 -0.46 -13.43 3.59
C VAL A 279 -1.14 -12.17 3.08
N VAL A 280 -0.59 -11.53 2.03
CA VAL A 280 -1.18 -10.31 1.47
C VAL A 280 -2.58 -10.56 0.87
N ALA A 281 -2.81 -11.71 0.25
CA ALA A 281 -4.11 -12.07 -0.29
C ALA A 281 -5.16 -12.41 0.79
N ALA A 282 -4.70 -12.84 1.97
CA ALA A 282 -5.58 -13.39 3.01
C ALA A 282 -6.60 -12.38 3.56
N GLY A 283 -6.24 -11.10 3.70
CA GLY A 283 -7.18 -10.05 4.14
C GLY A 283 -8.31 -9.85 3.14
N VAL A 284 -7.96 -9.80 1.86
CA VAL A 284 -8.92 -9.69 0.76
C VAL A 284 -9.85 -10.92 0.73
N PHE A 285 -9.30 -12.12 0.88
CA PHE A 285 -10.07 -13.36 0.97
C PHE A 285 -10.99 -13.41 2.19
N ALA A 286 -10.52 -12.94 3.34
CA ALA A 286 -11.34 -12.87 4.55
C ALA A 286 -12.57 -11.99 4.34
N ASN A 287 -12.40 -10.82 3.71
CA ASN A 287 -13.52 -9.94 3.38
C ASN A 287 -14.45 -10.54 2.32
N ALA A 288 -13.92 -11.19 1.29
CA ALA A 288 -14.75 -11.87 0.29
C ALA A 288 -15.59 -12.98 0.92
N PHE A 289 -14.96 -13.85 1.70
CA PHE A 289 -15.61 -14.98 2.34
C PHE A 289 -16.68 -14.55 3.35
N THR A 290 -16.32 -13.65 4.28
CA THR A 290 -17.27 -13.15 5.29
C THR A 290 -18.39 -12.33 4.66
N GLY A 291 -18.09 -11.58 3.58
CA GLY A 291 -19.07 -10.85 2.81
C GLY A 291 -20.12 -11.77 2.17
N VAL A 292 -19.69 -12.80 1.46
CA VAL A 292 -20.59 -13.79 0.84
C VAL A 292 -21.39 -14.53 1.89
N LEU A 293 -20.75 -14.96 2.98
CA LEU A 293 -21.42 -15.68 4.06
C LEU A 293 -22.51 -14.83 4.73
N ALA A 294 -22.22 -13.56 5.00
CA ALA A 294 -23.18 -12.64 5.60
C ALA A 294 -24.37 -12.35 4.67
N LEU A 295 -24.14 -12.25 3.37
CA LEU A 295 -25.23 -12.09 2.40
C LEU A 295 -26.09 -13.34 2.29
N TRP A 296 -25.47 -14.50 2.31
CA TRP A 296 -26.19 -15.76 2.35
C TRP A 296 -27.03 -15.89 3.63
N ALA A 297 -26.45 -15.54 4.80
CA ALA A 297 -27.15 -15.51 6.07
C ALA A 297 -28.31 -14.48 6.08
N ALA A 298 -28.09 -13.29 5.51
CA ALA A 298 -29.16 -12.29 5.35
C ALA A 298 -30.34 -12.80 4.51
N TYR A 299 -30.04 -13.60 3.49
CA TYR A 299 -31.06 -14.22 2.66
C TYR A 299 -31.82 -15.34 3.42
N ALA A 300 -31.16 -16.08 4.30
CA ALA A 300 -31.74 -17.17 5.08
C ALA A 300 -32.53 -16.69 6.31
N VAL A 301 -32.27 -15.49 6.82
CA VAL A 301 -33.02 -14.92 7.95
C VAL A 301 -34.38 -14.43 7.46
N ASP A 302 -35.43 -15.01 8.03
CA ASP A 302 -36.82 -14.66 7.71
C ASP A 302 -37.10 -13.17 8.04
N GLY A 303 -37.78 -12.45 7.10
CA GLY A 303 -38.01 -11.00 7.18
C GLY A 303 -38.81 -10.52 8.42
N ASN A 304 -39.30 -11.44 9.23
CA ASN A 304 -40.05 -11.18 10.47
C ASN A 304 -39.18 -11.02 11.73
N SER A 305 -37.84 -10.97 11.57
CA SER A 305 -36.95 -10.76 12.72
C SER A 305 -37.17 -9.36 13.32
N PRO A 306 -37.53 -9.25 14.63
CA PRO A 306 -37.80 -7.96 15.27
C PRO A 306 -36.59 -7.04 15.36
N VAL A 307 -35.39 -7.54 15.09
CA VAL A 307 -34.10 -6.83 15.27
C VAL A 307 -33.53 -6.35 13.94
N GLN A 308 -34.22 -6.46 12.82
CA GLN A 308 -33.69 -6.12 11.49
C GLN A 308 -32.33 -6.79 11.18
N ALA A 309 -32.11 -7.97 11.77
CA ALA A 309 -30.82 -8.69 11.67
C ALA A 309 -30.41 -8.96 10.20
N GLY A 310 -31.38 -9.30 9.33
CA GLY A 310 -31.15 -9.49 7.91
C GLY A 310 -30.60 -8.23 7.23
N GLY A 311 -31.10 -7.05 7.60
CA GLY A 311 -30.64 -5.76 7.06
C GLY A 311 -29.19 -5.44 7.48
N PHE A 312 -28.82 -5.69 8.75
CA PHE A 312 -27.44 -5.50 9.21
C PHE A 312 -26.47 -6.51 8.62
N LEU A 313 -26.88 -7.78 8.47
CA LEU A 313 -26.07 -8.79 7.78
C LEU A 313 -25.84 -8.43 6.31
N ALA A 314 -26.88 -7.93 5.64
CA ALA A 314 -26.77 -7.49 4.26
C ALA A 314 -25.83 -6.27 4.13
N LEU A 315 -25.92 -5.31 5.05
CA LEU A 315 -25.03 -4.14 5.11
C LEU A 315 -23.58 -4.57 5.36
N PHE A 316 -23.34 -5.42 6.33
CA PHE A 316 -22.02 -5.98 6.62
C PHE A 316 -21.47 -6.73 5.40
N GLY A 317 -22.25 -7.60 4.78
CA GLY A 317 -21.84 -8.37 3.62
C GLY A 317 -21.48 -7.49 2.43
N ALA A 318 -22.31 -6.48 2.13
CA ALA A 318 -22.04 -5.53 1.07
C ALA A 318 -20.74 -4.74 1.34
N TRP A 319 -20.55 -4.21 2.54
CA TRP A 319 -19.35 -3.46 2.89
C TRP A 319 -18.09 -4.33 2.89
N SER A 320 -18.19 -5.56 3.36
CA SER A 320 -17.08 -6.52 3.32
C SER A 320 -16.63 -6.81 1.89
N LEU A 321 -17.57 -7.05 0.96
CA LEU A 321 -17.26 -7.22 -0.46
C LEU A 321 -16.67 -5.98 -1.11
N VAL A 322 -17.13 -4.81 -0.69
CA VAL A 322 -16.57 -3.56 -1.18
C VAL A 322 -15.14 -3.37 -0.70
N MET A 323 -14.86 -3.62 0.58
CA MET A 323 -13.49 -3.57 1.10
C MET A 323 -12.60 -4.57 0.38
N CYS A 324 -13.11 -5.76 0.06
CA CYS A 324 -12.41 -6.72 -0.81
C CYS A 324 -12.03 -6.10 -2.16
N VAL A 325 -12.98 -5.50 -2.87
CA VAL A 325 -12.74 -4.89 -4.19
C VAL A 325 -11.77 -3.71 -4.10
N ILE A 326 -11.97 -2.80 -3.13
CA ILE A 326 -11.09 -1.64 -2.95
C ILE A 326 -9.65 -2.09 -2.69
N ASN A 327 -9.44 -3.08 -1.80
CA ASN A 327 -8.10 -3.55 -1.49
C ASN A 327 -7.46 -4.34 -2.64
N LEU A 328 -8.25 -4.96 -3.52
CA LEU A 328 -7.74 -5.59 -4.76
C LEU A 328 -7.30 -4.58 -5.82
N VAL A 329 -7.85 -3.37 -5.83
CA VAL A 329 -7.40 -2.32 -6.76
C VAL A 329 -5.98 -1.90 -6.38
N PRO A 330 -5.00 -1.97 -7.30
CA PRO A 330 -3.63 -1.59 -7.00
C PRO A 330 -3.51 -0.06 -6.93
N PHE A 331 -3.45 0.48 -5.75
CA PHE A 331 -3.18 1.89 -5.49
C PHE A 331 -2.15 2.07 -4.38
N ARG A 332 -1.63 3.28 -4.28
CA ARG A 332 -0.71 3.70 -3.24
C ARG A 332 -1.31 4.86 -2.45
N THR A 333 -1.23 4.78 -1.14
CA THR A 333 -1.36 5.93 -0.25
C THR A 333 0.00 6.58 -0.03
N LYS A 334 0.07 7.69 0.74
CA LYS A 334 1.34 8.38 1.03
C LYS A 334 2.41 7.41 1.56
N ASP A 335 2.04 6.48 2.41
CA ASP A 335 2.98 5.64 3.14
C ASP A 335 2.84 4.13 2.86
N ASN A 336 1.72 3.68 2.29
CA ASN A 336 1.40 2.27 2.13
C ASN A 336 0.88 1.93 0.73
N TYR A 337 0.94 0.65 0.39
CA TYR A 337 0.36 0.06 -0.80
C TYR A 337 -0.90 -0.72 -0.43
N SER A 338 -1.93 -0.70 -1.30
CA SER A 338 -3.06 -1.63 -1.18
C SER A 338 -2.58 -3.06 -1.34
N ASP A 339 -3.36 -4.03 -0.85
CA ASP A 339 -3.03 -5.44 -1.04
C ASP A 339 -2.93 -5.81 -2.51
N GLY A 340 -3.83 -5.28 -3.35
CA GLY A 340 -3.77 -5.47 -4.79
C GLY A 340 -2.48 -4.96 -5.42
N ALA A 341 -1.94 -3.84 -4.94
CA ALA A 341 -0.64 -3.34 -5.39
C ALA A 341 0.49 -4.27 -4.94
N GLN A 342 0.49 -4.72 -3.68
CA GLN A 342 1.48 -5.65 -3.16
C GLN A 342 1.40 -7.02 -3.87
N ILE A 343 0.20 -7.57 -4.08
CA ILE A 343 -0.03 -8.80 -4.85
C ILE A 343 0.57 -8.66 -6.25
N TYR A 344 0.27 -7.56 -6.95
CA TYR A 344 0.81 -7.30 -8.28
C TYR A 344 2.34 -7.23 -8.27
N GLN A 345 2.93 -6.51 -7.33
CA GLN A 345 4.37 -6.35 -7.18
C GLN A 345 5.06 -7.69 -6.87
N LEU A 346 4.49 -8.48 -5.95
CA LEU A 346 5.00 -9.81 -5.63
C LEU A 346 4.89 -10.79 -6.80
N LEU A 347 3.81 -10.75 -7.58
CA LEU A 347 3.64 -11.59 -8.77
C LEU A 347 4.62 -11.21 -9.89
N SER A 348 4.93 -9.94 -10.05
CA SER A 348 5.85 -9.46 -11.09
C SER A 348 7.30 -9.88 -10.87
N ASN A 349 7.67 -10.29 -9.64
CA ASN A 349 9.02 -10.75 -9.27
C ASN A 349 10.14 -9.74 -9.65
N GLY A 350 9.88 -8.46 -9.46
CA GLY A 350 10.83 -7.39 -9.76
C GLY A 350 11.36 -6.71 -8.49
N PRO A 351 12.02 -5.56 -8.62
CA PRO A 351 12.61 -4.79 -7.51
C PRO A 351 11.64 -4.49 -6.38
N TRP A 352 10.35 -4.36 -6.67
CA TRP A 352 9.31 -4.14 -5.68
C TRP A 352 9.03 -5.36 -4.82
N ALA A 353 9.12 -6.57 -5.39
CA ALA A 353 9.06 -7.81 -4.60
C ALA A 353 10.25 -7.93 -3.66
N ASP A 354 11.45 -7.58 -4.14
CA ASP A 354 12.66 -7.55 -3.33
C ASP A 354 12.55 -6.51 -2.19
N LEU A 355 11.98 -5.31 -2.46
CA LEU A 355 11.68 -4.30 -1.44
C LEU A 355 10.77 -4.85 -0.33
N HIS A 356 9.65 -5.48 -0.69
CA HIS A 356 8.72 -6.04 0.31
C HIS A 356 9.39 -7.13 1.15
N ARG A 357 10.22 -7.98 0.53
CA ARG A 357 11.00 -8.99 1.25
C ARG A 357 12.00 -8.35 2.20
N ALA A 358 12.76 -7.37 1.74
CA ALA A 358 13.74 -6.64 2.56
C ALA A 358 13.09 -5.99 3.78
N PHE A 359 11.97 -5.30 3.59
CA PHE A 359 11.25 -4.65 4.69
C PHE A 359 10.60 -5.65 5.66
N SER A 360 10.10 -6.79 5.16
CA SER A 360 9.57 -7.85 6.01
C SER A 360 10.67 -8.46 6.88
N VAL A 361 11.84 -8.75 6.30
CA VAL A 361 13.00 -9.30 7.04
C VAL A 361 13.56 -8.26 8.02
N ALA A 362 13.70 -7.00 7.62
CA ALA A 362 14.12 -5.93 8.52
C ALA A 362 13.14 -5.77 9.70
N GLY A 363 11.83 -5.81 9.43
CA GLY A 363 10.81 -5.78 10.46
C GLY A 363 10.86 -6.97 11.42
N SER A 364 11.38 -8.13 10.98
CA SER A 364 11.49 -9.33 11.79
C SER A 364 12.56 -9.22 12.87
N SER A 365 13.60 -8.41 12.66
CA SER A 365 14.67 -8.22 13.65
C SER A 365 14.17 -7.65 14.99
N LEU A 366 12.99 -7.02 15.02
CA LEU A 366 12.35 -6.55 16.24
C LEU A 366 11.69 -7.65 17.10
N VAL A 367 11.50 -8.85 16.55
CA VAL A 367 10.78 -9.96 17.22
C VAL A 367 11.46 -11.32 17.06
N THR A 368 12.59 -11.36 16.38
CA THR A 368 13.40 -12.56 16.12
C THR A 368 14.89 -12.27 16.37
N PRO A 369 15.75 -13.29 16.49
CA PRO A 369 17.20 -13.10 16.58
C PRO A 369 17.88 -12.60 15.28
N LEU A 370 17.13 -12.39 14.20
CA LEU A 370 17.70 -11.95 12.92
C LEU A 370 18.29 -10.54 13.05
N ARG A 371 19.60 -10.42 12.86
CA ARG A 371 20.34 -9.14 12.89
C ARG A 371 20.49 -8.57 11.48
N PRO A 372 20.84 -7.28 11.33
CA PRO A 372 21.12 -6.69 10.03
C PRO A 372 22.13 -7.46 9.17
N ARG A 373 23.15 -8.09 9.77
CA ARG A 373 24.13 -8.97 9.08
C ARG A 373 23.49 -10.13 8.32
N ASN A 374 22.27 -10.52 8.68
CA ASN A 374 21.55 -11.62 8.08
C ASN A 374 20.64 -11.20 6.92
N TYR A 375 20.55 -9.91 6.61
CA TYR A 375 19.70 -9.41 5.51
C TYR A 375 20.21 -9.92 4.16
N ASP A 376 19.29 -10.16 3.23
CA ASP A 376 19.62 -10.46 1.82
C ASP A 376 20.09 -9.18 1.11
N ILE A 377 21.39 -8.89 1.21
CA ILE A 377 21.99 -7.67 0.66
C ILE A 377 21.88 -7.62 -0.87
N GLU A 378 21.85 -8.77 -1.54
CA GLU A 378 21.67 -8.81 -2.99
C GLU A 378 20.26 -8.35 -3.39
N ALA A 379 19.24 -8.82 -2.67
CA ALA A 379 17.86 -8.35 -2.88
C ALA A 379 17.72 -6.86 -2.57
N ILE A 380 18.30 -6.38 -1.48
CA ILE A 380 18.34 -4.95 -1.13
C ILE A 380 18.99 -4.14 -2.24
N SER A 381 20.15 -4.59 -2.74
CA SER A 381 20.89 -3.91 -3.81
C SER A 381 20.16 -3.94 -5.14
N ARG A 382 19.50 -5.07 -5.51
CA ARG A 382 18.66 -5.14 -6.72
C ARG A 382 17.49 -4.17 -6.64
N ALA A 383 16.78 -4.15 -5.51
CA ALA A 383 15.69 -3.20 -5.28
C ALA A 383 16.20 -1.76 -5.35
N GLY A 384 17.30 -1.47 -4.67
CA GLY A 384 17.89 -0.13 -4.57
C GLY A 384 18.38 0.45 -5.89
N ARG A 385 18.82 -0.38 -6.85
CA ARG A 385 19.20 0.12 -8.20
C ARG A 385 18.01 0.72 -8.97
N THR A 386 16.82 0.20 -8.75
CA THR A 386 15.61 0.68 -9.43
C THR A 386 14.84 1.68 -8.57
N ILE A 387 14.76 1.43 -7.26
CA ILE A 387 14.06 2.26 -6.29
C ILE A 387 15.12 3.14 -5.60
N ASN A 388 15.56 4.17 -6.31
CA ASN A 388 16.67 5.04 -5.91
C ASN A 388 16.23 6.44 -5.48
N GLN A 389 14.93 6.66 -5.26
CA GLN A 389 14.37 7.95 -4.87
C GLN A 389 13.33 7.81 -3.76
N GLY A 390 13.05 8.91 -3.07
CA GLY A 390 12.03 8.98 -2.04
C GLY A 390 12.32 8.12 -0.81
N ARG A 391 11.31 7.99 0.06
CA ARG A 391 11.45 7.30 1.33
C ARG A 391 11.87 5.82 1.19
N GLN A 392 11.36 5.10 0.19
CA GLN A 392 11.70 3.69 -0.01
C GLN A 392 13.15 3.50 -0.44
N GLY A 393 13.64 4.34 -1.35
CA GLY A 393 15.03 4.34 -1.76
C GLY A 393 15.97 4.63 -0.59
N LEU A 394 15.65 5.64 0.21
CA LEU A 394 16.38 5.99 1.42
C LEU A 394 16.42 4.81 2.42
N LEU A 395 15.26 4.20 2.71
CA LEU A 395 15.19 3.09 3.65
C LEU A 395 15.99 1.86 3.17
N LEU A 396 16.00 1.56 1.86
CA LEU A 396 16.85 0.50 1.31
C LEU A 396 18.33 0.76 1.55
N ARG A 397 18.79 2.02 1.42
CA ARG A 397 20.20 2.39 1.70
C ARG A 397 20.52 2.30 3.19
N LEU A 398 19.60 2.70 4.06
CA LEU A 398 19.78 2.52 5.50
C LEU A 398 19.81 1.04 5.92
N LEU A 399 19.03 0.17 5.27
CA LEU A 399 19.12 -1.28 5.50
C LEU A 399 20.47 -1.84 5.06
N ALA A 400 21.00 -1.39 3.91
CA ALA A 400 22.33 -1.77 3.45
C ALA A 400 23.42 -1.23 4.40
N TYR A 401 23.30 0.02 4.85
CA TYR A 401 24.18 0.61 5.87
C TYR A 401 24.21 -0.25 7.14
N ASN A 402 23.07 -0.57 7.71
CA ASN A 402 22.98 -1.40 8.91
C ASN A 402 23.59 -2.80 8.70
N HIS A 403 23.35 -3.40 7.51
CA HIS A 403 23.91 -4.70 7.16
C HIS A 403 25.46 -4.66 7.14
N PHE A 404 26.03 -3.70 6.46
CA PHE A 404 27.49 -3.57 6.35
C PHE A 404 28.14 -3.16 7.68
N LEU A 405 27.52 -2.27 8.42
CA LEU A 405 28.00 -1.87 9.75
C LEU A 405 28.00 -3.05 10.72
N ASP A 406 26.95 -3.90 10.71
CA ASP A 406 26.86 -5.10 11.56
C ASP A 406 27.85 -6.21 11.17
N GLN A 407 28.48 -6.10 9.98
CA GLN A 407 29.56 -6.99 9.51
C GLN A 407 30.95 -6.36 9.64
N ASP A 408 31.05 -5.18 10.24
CA ASP A 408 32.30 -4.40 10.35
C ASP A 408 32.91 -3.99 8.99
N ARG A 409 32.06 -3.92 7.96
CA ARG A 409 32.41 -3.50 6.60
C ARG A 409 32.21 -1.97 6.48
N ILE A 410 33.11 -1.23 7.14
CA ILE A 410 33.00 0.22 7.30
C ILE A 410 32.97 0.98 5.95
N PRO A 411 33.80 0.65 4.94
CA PRO A 411 33.77 1.37 3.65
C PRO A 411 32.42 1.26 2.95
N GLU A 412 31.83 0.05 2.89
CA GLU A 412 30.55 -0.15 2.24
C GLU A 412 29.39 0.44 3.06
N ALA A 413 29.51 0.45 4.39
CA ALA A 413 28.56 1.17 5.25
C ALA A 413 28.61 2.67 4.98
N ALA A 414 29.80 3.26 4.81
CA ALA A 414 30.00 4.67 4.47
C ALA A 414 29.33 5.02 3.12
N GLU A 415 29.55 4.19 2.10
CA GLU A 415 28.95 4.37 0.77
C GLU A 415 27.42 4.34 0.85
N ALA A 416 26.86 3.33 1.49
CA ALA A 416 25.41 3.17 1.62
C ALA A 416 24.75 4.33 2.38
N LEU A 417 25.41 4.83 3.44
CA LEU A 417 24.94 6.00 4.21
C LEU A 417 25.04 7.28 3.39
N GLY A 418 26.11 7.45 2.60
CA GLY A 418 26.27 8.59 1.68
C GLY A 418 25.17 8.63 0.63
N GLU A 419 24.89 7.49 -0.02
CA GLU A 419 23.77 7.39 -0.95
C GLU A 419 22.42 7.70 -0.29
N ALA A 420 22.19 7.24 0.96
CA ALA A 420 21.00 7.59 1.72
C ALA A 420 20.88 9.11 1.95
N GLY A 421 21.97 9.78 2.28
CA GLY A 421 22.03 11.23 2.45
C GLY A 421 21.70 11.99 1.15
N LEU A 422 22.24 11.56 0.02
CA LEU A 422 21.92 12.13 -1.30
C LEU A 422 20.42 11.99 -1.64
N ILE A 423 19.84 10.80 -1.40
CA ILE A 423 18.40 10.58 -1.62
C ILE A 423 17.55 11.47 -0.71
N TYR A 424 17.96 11.63 0.56
CA TYR A 424 17.28 12.53 1.49
C TYR A 424 17.23 13.95 0.95
N ASN A 425 18.36 14.50 0.55
CA ASN A 425 18.47 15.88 0.04
C ASN A 425 17.65 16.09 -1.25
N GLN A 426 17.55 15.06 -2.10
CA GLN A 426 16.82 15.15 -3.37
C GLN A 426 15.31 15.00 -3.24
N SER A 427 14.80 14.16 -2.34
CA SER A 427 13.42 13.72 -2.44
C SER A 427 12.73 13.25 -1.16
N ALA A 428 13.41 13.22 -0.01
CA ALA A 428 12.87 12.58 1.19
C ALA A 428 12.64 13.55 2.35
N SER A 429 11.95 14.64 2.11
CA SER A 429 11.73 15.70 3.11
C SER A 429 10.94 15.30 4.37
N ASP A 430 10.22 14.17 4.35
CA ASP A 430 9.34 13.76 5.46
C ASP A 430 9.70 12.36 5.98
N ILE A 431 10.83 12.29 6.73
CA ILE A 431 11.23 11.08 7.45
C ILE A 431 11.08 11.27 8.96
N PRO A 432 10.81 10.18 9.72
CA PRO A 432 10.76 10.21 11.19
C PRO A 432 12.09 10.63 11.81
N ALA A 433 12.03 11.23 13.01
CA ALA A 433 13.21 11.68 13.76
C ALA A 433 14.20 10.54 13.99
N GLU A 434 13.71 9.35 14.26
CA GLU A 434 14.49 8.16 14.59
C GLU A 434 15.46 7.74 13.48
N LEU A 435 15.11 8.00 12.21
CA LEU A 435 15.98 7.66 11.07
C LEU A 435 17.21 8.57 10.97
N PHE A 436 17.16 9.78 11.54
CA PHE A 436 18.33 10.66 11.58
C PHE A 436 19.43 10.18 12.51
N ALA A 437 19.10 9.35 13.51
CA ALA A 437 20.09 8.79 14.42
C ALA A 437 21.18 8.00 13.68
N ALA A 438 20.83 7.27 12.63
CA ALA A 438 21.80 6.57 11.79
C ALA A 438 22.76 7.53 11.09
N PHE A 439 22.27 8.68 10.60
CA PHE A 439 23.12 9.71 9.97
C PHE A 439 24.02 10.40 11.00
N VAL A 440 23.51 10.73 12.19
CA VAL A 440 24.30 11.33 13.26
C VAL A 440 25.41 10.38 13.68
N PHE A 441 25.06 9.12 14.00
CA PHE A 441 26.03 8.12 14.41
C PHE A 441 27.07 7.85 13.32
N GLY A 442 26.65 7.63 12.07
CA GLY A 442 27.57 7.34 10.98
C GLY A 442 28.46 8.53 10.61
N SER A 443 27.95 9.76 10.66
CA SER A 443 28.75 10.96 10.42
C SER A 443 29.85 11.16 11.48
N ALA A 444 29.54 10.84 12.73
CA ALA A 444 30.51 10.90 13.82
C ALA A 444 31.49 9.72 13.77
N TYR A 445 30.96 8.50 13.73
CA TYR A 445 31.76 7.28 13.90
C TYR A 445 32.58 6.92 12.65
N ILE A 446 31.94 6.98 11.46
CA ILE A 446 32.57 6.55 10.19
C ILE A 446 33.34 7.70 9.55
N TRP A 447 32.66 8.85 9.34
CA TRP A 447 33.27 9.97 8.59
C TRP A 447 34.09 10.94 9.44
N ARG A 448 33.99 10.83 10.77
CA ARG A 448 34.67 11.74 11.70
C ARG A 448 34.45 13.23 11.39
N ASN A 449 33.23 13.57 10.96
CA ASN A 449 32.86 14.91 10.51
C ASN A 449 31.89 15.58 11.49
N ALA A 450 32.43 16.45 12.35
CA ALA A 450 31.65 17.16 13.37
C ALA A 450 30.57 18.07 12.76
N SER A 451 30.86 18.75 11.65
CA SER A 451 29.91 19.65 10.98
C SER A 451 28.69 18.87 10.45
N ALA A 452 28.93 17.80 9.70
CA ALA A 452 27.85 16.94 9.19
C ALA A 452 27.05 16.30 10.35
N THR A 453 27.71 15.85 11.41
CA THR A 453 27.05 15.27 12.59
C THR A 453 26.12 16.30 13.24
N ARG A 454 26.57 17.53 13.43
CA ARG A 454 25.76 18.63 13.98
C ARG A 454 24.59 18.98 13.10
N GLN A 455 24.76 18.97 11.79
CA GLN A 455 23.68 19.23 10.84
C GLN A 455 22.58 18.15 10.94
N TRP A 456 22.95 16.88 10.93
CA TRP A 456 21.99 15.78 11.07
C TRP A 456 21.29 15.76 12.42
N TRP A 457 22.00 16.09 13.48
CA TRP A 457 21.42 16.26 14.81
C TRP A 457 20.36 17.37 14.82
N THR A 458 20.64 18.51 14.20
CA THR A 458 19.67 19.61 14.09
C THR A 458 18.40 19.17 13.35
N HIS A 459 18.54 18.38 12.28
CA HIS A 459 17.39 17.80 11.59
C HIS A 459 16.59 16.85 12.50
N MET A 460 17.24 16.03 13.28
CA MET A 460 16.61 15.12 14.23
C MET A 460 15.81 15.88 15.29
N GLU A 461 16.40 16.89 15.92
CA GLU A 461 15.72 17.70 16.95
C GLU A 461 14.55 18.53 16.40
N ALA A 462 14.68 19.07 15.19
CA ALA A 462 13.60 19.80 14.53
C ALA A 462 12.34 18.95 14.32
N LYS A 463 12.48 17.65 14.19
CA LYS A 463 11.37 16.69 14.08
C LYS A 463 10.78 16.26 15.43
N LYS A 464 11.37 16.70 16.54
CA LYS A 464 10.92 16.39 17.92
C LYS A 464 10.74 14.89 18.16
N PRO A 465 11.81 14.14 18.46
CA PRO A 465 11.73 12.72 18.73
C PRO A 465 10.64 12.41 19.77
N THR A 466 9.79 11.45 19.46
CA THR A 466 8.65 11.09 20.34
C THR A 466 9.10 10.33 21.59
N ARG A 467 10.25 9.66 21.50
CA ARG A 467 10.86 8.89 22.60
C ARG A 467 12.37 9.10 22.62
N LEU A 468 12.91 9.20 23.83
CA LEU A 468 14.36 9.22 24.05
C LEU A 468 14.84 7.77 24.23
N ASN A 469 14.89 7.04 23.12
CA ASN A 469 15.27 5.63 23.04
C ASN A 469 16.81 5.46 22.92
N VAL A 470 17.26 4.22 22.71
CA VAL A 470 18.68 3.88 22.54
C VAL A 470 19.31 4.68 21.39
N ASP A 471 18.64 4.76 20.24
CA ASP A 471 19.14 5.46 19.06
C ASP A 471 19.37 6.95 19.34
N TYR A 472 18.47 7.59 20.07
CA TYR A 472 18.60 9.00 20.44
C TYR A 472 19.85 9.23 21.31
N TRP A 473 20.02 8.41 22.36
CA TRP A 473 21.15 8.57 23.28
C TRP A 473 22.48 8.17 22.64
N MET A 474 22.51 7.18 21.75
CA MET A 474 23.69 6.87 20.93
C MET A 474 24.07 8.04 20.02
N ALA A 475 23.09 8.63 19.33
CA ALA A 475 23.32 9.79 18.49
C ALA A 475 23.84 10.99 19.30
N ALA A 476 23.27 11.26 20.48
CA ALA A 476 23.74 12.30 21.39
C ALA A 476 25.18 12.05 21.83
N SER A 477 25.50 10.83 22.24
CA SER A 477 26.86 10.45 22.64
C SER A 477 27.86 10.62 21.50
N ALA A 478 27.49 10.16 20.29
CA ALA A 478 28.33 10.29 19.11
C ALA A 478 28.61 11.78 18.74
N LEU A 479 27.58 12.63 18.87
CA LEU A 479 27.72 14.07 18.66
C LEU A 479 28.69 14.69 19.68
N HIS A 480 28.49 14.48 20.97
CA HIS A 480 29.34 15.02 22.01
C HIS A 480 30.77 14.52 21.90
N TRP A 481 30.97 13.26 21.53
CA TRP A 481 32.27 12.68 21.29
C TRP A 481 33.04 13.37 20.16
N ILE A 482 32.41 13.54 18.98
CA ILE A 482 33.07 14.16 17.84
C ILE A 482 33.36 15.66 18.08
N GLU A 483 32.62 16.32 18.98
CA GLU A 483 32.84 17.70 19.41
C GLU A 483 33.88 17.83 20.53
N GLY A 484 34.44 16.72 21.00
CA GLY A 484 35.47 16.72 22.05
C GLY A 484 34.91 16.83 23.48
N ASN A 485 33.59 16.81 23.66
CA ASN A 485 32.94 16.87 24.98
C ASN A 485 32.79 15.45 25.56
N LEU A 486 33.91 14.85 25.98
CA LEU A 486 33.96 13.47 26.44
C LEU A 486 33.07 13.19 27.67
N LYS A 487 32.86 14.19 28.54
CA LYS A 487 32.01 14.03 29.72
C LYS A 487 30.57 13.77 29.31
N ASP A 488 29.98 14.66 28.50
CA ASP A 488 28.60 14.55 28.08
C ASP A 488 28.42 13.34 27.12
N ALA A 489 29.46 13.00 26.36
CA ALA A 489 29.48 11.82 25.52
C ALA A 489 29.34 10.54 26.35
N ASN A 490 30.11 10.40 27.44
CA ASN A 490 30.02 9.25 28.33
C ASN A 490 28.66 9.18 29.06
N GLU A 491 28.18 10.33 29.57
CA GLU A 491 26.84 10.36 30.22
C GLU A 491 25.72 9.94 29.27
N ALA A 492 25.76 10.35 28.00
CA ALA A 492 24.80 9.94 27.00
C ALA A 492 24.96 8.45 26.62
N TRP A 493 26.21 7.96 26.51
CA TRP A 493 26.48 6.56 26.26
C TRP A 493 25.98 5.65 27.39
N GLU A 494 26.19 6.02 28.66
CA GLU A 494 25.69 5.28 29.81
C GLU A 494 24.17 5.13 29.75
N LYS A 495 23.45 6.20 29.38
CA LYS A 495 22.00 6.16 29.19
C LYS A 495 21.59 5.22 28.05
N ALA A 496 22.29 5.30 26.89
CA ALA A 496 22.04 4.41 25.75
C ALA A 496 22.26 2.95 26.14
N ASN A 497 23.39 2.65 26.76
CA ASN A 497 23.77 1.30 27.18
C ASN A 497 22.80 0.74 28.25
N ALA A 498 22.44 1.54 29.25
CA ALA A 498 21.48 1.13 30.28
C ALA A 498 20.10 0.77 29.69
N LEU A 499 19.63 1.54 28.72
CA LEU A 499 18.39 1.23 27.99
C LEU A 499 18.56 -0.04 27.14
N ALA A 500 19.65 -0.16 26.37
CA ALA A 500 19.91 -1.31 25.51
C ALA A 500 19.97 -2.63 26.29
N GLN A 501 20.53 -2.62 27.52
CA GLN A 501 20.59 -3.82 28.37
C GLN A 501 19.22 -4.25 28.89
N GLN A 502 18.24 -3.35 28.97
CA GLN A 502 16.87 -3.67 29.41
C GLN A 502 16.02 -4.27 28.28
N LEU A 503 16.44 -4.10 27.04
CA LEU A 503 15.71 -4.59 25.87
C LEU A 503 15.89 -6.11 25.69
N PRO A 504 14.90 -6.81 25.10
CA PRO A 504 14.99 -8.26 24.88
C PRO A 504 16.13 -8.63 23.90
N GLN A 505 16.52 -9.90 23.94
CA GLN A 505 17.56 -10.47 23.07
C GLN A 505 16.99 -10.79 21.68
N VAL A 506 16.66 -9.76 20.90
CA VAL A 506 16.24 -9.86 19.50
C VAL A 506 17.21 -9.10 18.61
N GLY A 507 17.21 -9.42 17.34
CA GLY A 507 18.24 -8.99 16.39
C GLY A 507 18.44 -7.49 16.29
N ALA A 508 17.37 -6.69 16.31
CA ALA A 508 17.47 -5.23 16.31
C ALA A 508 18.22 -4.70 17.52
N TYR A 509 17.84 -5.16 18.72
CA TYR A 509 18.45 -4.66 19.97
C TYR A 509 19.85 -5.25 20.23
N GLU A 510 20.15 -6.43 19.66
CA GLU A 510 21.52 -6.93 19.62
C GLU A 510 22.41 -6.07 18.72
N PHE A 511 21.85 -5.53 17.64
CA PHE A 511 22.57 -4.57 16.79
C PHE A 511 22.77 -3.23 17.53
N ASP A 512 21.78 -2.75 18.29
CA ASP A 512 21.94 -1.54 19.09
C ASP A 512 23.02 -1.70 20.16
N ARG A 513 23.08 -2.87 20.85
CA ARG A 513 24.17 -3.19 21.79
C ARG A 513 25.53 -3.22 21.11
N TYR A 514 25.60 -3.77 19.89
CA TYR A 514 26.81 -3.76 19.10
C TYR A 514 27.25 -2.33 18.76
N CYS A 515 26.33 -1.47 18.32
CA CYS A 515 26.64 -0.04 18.06
C CYS A 515 27.08 0.70 19.34
N CYS A 516 26.43 0.43 20.49
CA CYS A 516 26.90 0.96 21.78
C CYS A 516 28.33 0.50 22.10
N SER A 517 28.70 -0.76 21.80
CA SER A 517 30.07 -1.25 22.03
C SER A 517 31.10 -0.61 21.10
N LEU A 518 30.74 -0.34 19.84
CA LEU A 518 31.60 0.40 18.90
C LEU A 518 31.89 1.81 19.41
N LEU A 519 30.85 2.50 19.89
CA LEU A 519 31.00 3.85 20.41
C LEU A 519 31.79 3.88 21.71
N HIS A 520 31.59 2.90 22.61
CA HIS A 520 32.40 2.79 23.83
C HIS A 520 33.88 2.66 23.53
N LYS A 521 34.23 1.76 22.62
CA LYS A 521 35.61 1.60 22.17
C LYS A 521 36.22 2.92 21.65
N ALA A 522 35.43 3.68 20.87
CA ALA A 522 35.86 4.98 20.36
C ALA A 522 36.04 6.04 21.45
N LEU A 523 35.19 6.00 22.51
CA LEU A 523 35.31 6.86 23.69
C LEU A 523 36.56 6.52 24.51
N ASP A 524 36.89 5.25 24.68
CA ASP A 524 38.09 4.79 25.40
C ASP A 524 39.40 5.14 24.67
N GLU A 525 39.38 5.12 23.34
CA GLU A 525 40.53 5.55 22.50
C GLU A 525 40.80 7.06 22.56
N GLY A 526 39.92 7.82 23.15
CA GLY A 526 40.08 9.14 23.71
C GLY A 526 39.94 10.31 22.74
N SER A 527 40.31 10.28 21.49
CA SER A 527 40.24 11.47 20.62
C SER A 527 39.73 11.19 19.22
N ALA A 528 38.75 11.97 18.81
CA ALA A 528 38.23 11.95 17.44
C ALA A 528 39.24 12.45 16.38
N THR A 529 40.44 12.86 16.78
CA THR A 529 41.38 13.60 15.95
C THR A 529 42.27 12.74 15.04
N THR A 530 42.21 11.40 15.14
CA THR A 530 42.95 10.48 14.25
C THR A 530 42.01 9.68 13.35
N GLY A 531 41.16 10.38 12.60
CA GLY A 531 40.27 9.76 11.63
C GLY A 531 40.97 9.47 10.31
N LEU A 532 40.46 8.48 9.60
CA LEU A 532 40.68 8.30 8.17
C LEU A 532 40.46 9.65 7.47
N GLU A 533 41.36 10.04 6.57
CA GLU A 533 41.15 11.25 5.77
C GLU A 533 39.73 11.24 5.21
N PRO A 534 38.98 12.35 5.31
CA PRO A 534 37.65 12.42 4.75
C PRO A 534 37.73 11.99 3.28
N VAL A 535 36.85 11.12 2.86
CA VAL A 535 36.65 10.85 1.43
C VAL A 535 36.12 12.16 0.85
N GLU A 536 37.02 13.03 0.40
CA GLU A 536 36.78 14.44 -0.01
C GLU A 536 35.68 14.59 -1.07
N SER A 537 35.35 13.53 -1.78
CA SER A 537 34.40 13.61 -2.90
C SER A 537 32.91 13.58 -2.50
N ILE A 538 32.56 13.12 -1.30
CA ILE A 538 31.15 12.99 -0.88
C ILE A 538 30.75 14.12 0.08
N SER A 539 31.67 14.63 0.91
CA SER A 539 31.36 15.69 1.88
C SER A 539 30.97 17.02 1.21
N ASP A 540 31.56 17.36 0.07
CA ASP A 540 31.29 18.61 -0.63
C ASP A 540 29.94 18.60 -1.39
N GLN A 541 29.42 17.43 -1.72
CA GLN A 541 28.10 17.29 -2.33
C GLN A 541 26.93 17.31 -1.29
N ILE A 542 27.25 17.12 0.00
CA ILE A 542 26.25 17.12 1.07
C ILE A 542 26.09 18.53 1.67
N SER A 543 27.12 19.39 1.55
CA SER A 543 27.15 20.74 2.12
C SER A 543 26.72 21.87 1.16
N GLY A 544 26.37 21.58 -0.08
CA GLY A 544 25.79 22.50 -1.07
C GLY A 544 24.30 22.25 -1.19
#